data_c665cde9572020c1d42fd0a8a03fe60e
#
_entry.id   c665cde9572020c1d42fd0a8a03fe60e
#
_cell.length_a   1.000
_cell.length_b   1.000
_cell.length_c   1.000
_cell.angle_alpha   90.00
_cell.angle_beta   90.00
_cell.angle_gamma   90.00
#
_symmetry.space_group_name_H-M   'P 1'
#
loop_
_entity.id
_entity.type
_entity.pdbx_description
1 polymer ?
#
loop_
_entity_poly.entity_id
_entity_poly.type
_entity_poly.pdbx_seq_one_letter_code
_entity_poly.pdbx_strand_id
1 'polypeptide(L)'
;RPKLILRATTERDVIASIQYVKKIRESVSHSIPFSFRSGGHGISMASVNDDGIILDISQLNSVTVTDAEQGLVQIQAGAVWGDVAEALRPFNLIISSGDFGDTGVGGLATGGGIGLLVRRLGLTIDHIVSARLVTADGEIRVTDHQKYPDLFWGIRGGNSQLGMVTAFTFKASKLVEEKSDISLPFTVQTIESQT
;
A
#
# COMPACT_ATOMS: atom_id res chain seq x y z
N ARG A 1 -20.57 -8.43 -10.63
CA ARG A 1 -19.22 -9.01 -10.79
C ARG A 1 -18.52 -8.28 -11.93
N PRO A 2 -17.18 -8.08 -11.88
CA PRO A 2 -16.44 -7.47 -12.98
C PRO A 2 -16.52 -8.34 -14.24
N LYS A 3 -16.51 -7.70 -15.41
CA LYS A 3 -16.42 -8.40 -16.70
C LYS A 3 -15.00 -8.85 -17.02
N LEU A 4 -14.00 -8.13 -16.51
CA LEU A 4 -12.60 -8.41 -16.76
C LEU A 4 -11.77 -8.08 -15.54
N ILE A 5 -10.80 -8.95 -15.19
CA ILE A 5 -9.75 -8.68 -14.23
C ILE A 5 -8.41 -8.74 -14.95
N LEU A 6 -7.71 -7.61 -14.99
CA LEU A 6 -6.35 -7.50 -15.49
C LEU A 6 -5.39 -7.66 -14.31
N ARG A 7 -4.57 -8.70 -14.32
CA ARG A 7 -3.60 -8.95 -13.26
C ARG A 7 -2.22 -8.49 -13.73
N ALA A 8 -1.70 -7.45 -13.11
CA ALA A 8 -0.39 -6.92 -13.41
C ALA A 8 0.69 -7.62 -12.57
N THR A 9 1.77 -8.02 -13.20
CA THR A 9 2.98 -8.59 -12.59
C THR A 9 4.16 -7.62 -12.67
N THR A 10 4.07 -6.64 -13.56
CA THR A 10 5.07 -5.58 -13.78
C THR A 10 4.41 -4.20 -13.93
N GLU A 11 5.19 -3.13 -13.78
CA GLU A 11 4.71 -1.77 -14.09
C GLU A 11 4.29 -1.62 -15.57
N ARG A 12 4.93 -2.35 -16.47
CA ARG A 12 4.54 -2.35 -17.90
C ARG A 12 3.13 -2.88 -18.09
N ASP A 13 2.74 -3.89 -17.29
CA ASP A 13 1.37 -4.43 -17.33
C ASP A 13 0.36 -3.39 -16.81
N VAL A 14 0.74 -2.59 -15.80
CA VAL A 14 -0.08 -1.49 -15.29
C VAL A 14 -0.30 -0.44 -16.38
N ILE A 15 0.78 -0.02 -17.05
CA ILE A 15 0.72 0.94 -18.17
C ILE A 15 -0.16 0.39 -19.30
N ALA A 16 0.10 -0.84 -19.74
CA ALA A 16 -0.66 -1.49 -20.80
C ALA A 16 -2.16 -1.60 -20.46
N SER A 17 -2.47 -1.90 -19.19
CA SER A 17 -3.85 -1.99 -18.71
C SER A 17 -4.57 -0.64 -18.73
N ILE A 18 -3.91 0.44 -18.30
CA ILE A 18 -4.46 1.80 -18.31
C ILE A 18 -4.71 2.23 -19.77
N GLN A 19 -3.74 2.01 -20.66
CA GLN A 19 -3.86 2.33 -22.08
C GLN A 19 -4.97 1.51 -22.77
N TYR A 20 -5.09 0.24 -22.44
CA TYR A 20 -6.15 -0.63 -22.92
C TYR A 20 -7.55 -0.13 -22.51
N VAL A 21 -7.72 0.21 -21.24
CA VAL A 21 -9.00 0.74 -20.74
C VAL A 21 -9.33 2.08 -21.38
N LYS A 22 -8.34 2.97 -21.57
CA LYS A 22 -8.51 4.24 -22.28
C LYS A 22 -9.03 4.00 -23.71
N LYS A 23 -8.37 3.11 -24.46
CA LYS A 23 -8.75 2.77 -25.83
C LYS A 23 -10.17 2.19 -25.92
N ILE A 24 -10.56 1.30 -24.99
CA ILE A 24 -11.93 0.76 -24.98
C ILE A 24 -12.93 1.87 -24.70
N ARG A 25 -12.68 2.75 -23.72
CA ARG A 25 -13.58 3.86 -23.39
C ARG A 25 -13.80 4.82 -24.57
N GLU A 26 -12.80 5.01 -25.41
CA GLU A 26 -12.89 5.81 -26.63
C GLU A 26 -13.74 5.12 -27.73
N SER A 27 -13.83 3.79 -27.71
CA SER A 27 -14.55 2.98 -28.71
C SER A 27 -16.00 2.69 -28.38
N VAL A 28 -16.47 3.00 -27.19
CA VAL A 28 -17.83 2.72 -26.71
C VAL A 28 -18.56 4.00 -26.30
N SER A 29 -19.88 4.00 -26.45
CA SER A 29 -20.72 5.16 -26.13
C SER A 29 -21.10 5.27 -24.64
N HIS A 30 -20.73 4.30 -23.81
CA HIS A 30 -21.08 4.26 -22.38
C HIS A 30 -19.84 4.18 -21.51
N SER A 31 -19.95 4.66 -20.27
CA SER A 31 -18.87 4.59 -19.30
C SER A 31 -18.62 3.15 -18.84
N ILE A 32 -17.35 2.71 -18.91
CA ILE A 32 -16.92 1.43 -18.36
C ILE A 32 -16.30 1.69 -16.97
N PRO A 33 -16.86 1.10 -15.89
CA PRO A 33 -16.26 1.18 -14.57
C PRO A 33 -14.83 0.59 -14.59
N PHE A 34 -13.88 1.30 -13.96
CA PHE A 34 -12.51 0.83 -13.82
C PHE A 34 -12.03 1.04 -12.41
N SER A 35 -11.65 -0.02 -11.75
CA SER A 35 -11.19 -0.03 -10.36
C SER A 35 -9.78 -0.57 -10.23
N PHE A 36 -9.05 -0.07 -9.25
CA PHE A 36 -7.72 -0.54 -8.87
C PHE A 36 -7.82 -1.40 -7.61
N ARG A 37 -7.14 -2.53 -7.59
CA ARG A 37 -7.12 -3.44 -6.45
C ARG A 37 -5.69 -3.77 -6.05
N SER A 38 -5.34 -3.49 -4.77
CA SER A 38 -4.20 -4.02 -4.05
C SER A 38 -4.66 -5.21 -3.19
N GLY A 39 -4.91 -5.05 -1.88
CA GLY A 39 -5.45 -6.09 -0.99
C GLY A 39 -6.98 -6.26 -1.01
N GLY A 40 -7.72 -5.28 -1.51
CA GLY A 40 -9.18 -5.36 -1.60
C GLY A 40 -9.94 -5.12 -0.28
N HIS A 41 -9.32 -4.59 0.75
CA HIS A 41 -9.90 -4.33 2.08
C HIS A 41 -10.78 -3.07 2.19
N GLY A 42 -10.87 -2.25 1.13
CA GLY A 42 -11.58 -0.98 1.17
C GLY A 42 -13.08 -1.14 1.43
N ILE A 43 -13.59 -0.57 2.53
CA ILE A 43 -15.00 -0.62 2.93
C ILE A 43 -15.89 0.13 1.92
N SER A 44 -15.32 1.15 1.24
CA SER A 44 -16.01 1.92 0.20
C SER A 44 -16.33 1.12 -1.06
N MET A 45 -15.85 -0.13 -1.17
CA MET A 45 -15.96 -0.99 -2.35
C MET A 45 -15.34 -0.40 -3.63
N ALA A 46 -14.56 0.68 -3.53
CA ALA A 46 -13.93 1.34 -4.69
C ALA A 46 -12.91 0.45 -5.43
N SER A 47 -12.39 -0.59 -4.76
CA SER A 47 -11.48 -1.58 -5.35
C SER A 47 -12.16 -2.68 -6.16
N VAL A 48 -13.48 -2.68 -6.22
CA VAL A 48 -14.29 -3.62 -7.00
C VAL A 48 -15.35 -2.87 -7.79
N ASN A 49 -15.89 -3.50 -8.82
CA ASN A 49 -17.02 -2.96 -9.57
C ASN A 49 -17.84 -4.08 -10.20
N ASP A 50 -19.05 -3.75 -10.61
CA ASP A 50 -19.88 -4.62 -11.43
C ASP A 50 -19.80 -4.16 -12.90
N ASP A 51 -19.83 -5.12 -13.81
CA ASP A 51 -19.84 -4.93 -15.26
C ASP A 51 -18.66 -4.15 -15.84
N GLY A 52 -17.63 -3.89 -15.05
CA GLY A 52 -16.45 -3.14 -15.45
C GLY A 52 -15.15 -3.96 -15.47
N ILE A 53 -14.04 -3.25 -15.37
CA ILE A 53 -12.69 -3.79 -15.40
C ILE A 53 -12.02 -3.52 -14.03
N ILE A 54 -11.33 -4.52 -13.49
CA ILE A 54 -10.48 -4.37 -12.31
C ILE A 54 -9.03 -4.57 -12.75
N LEU A 55 -8.16 -3.64 -12.37
CA LEU A 55 -6.71 -3.81 -12.42
C LEU A 55 -6.22 -4.27 -11.06
N ASP A 56 -5.81 -5.51 -10.97
CA ASP A 56 -5.30 -6.16 -9.77
C ASP A 56 -3.76 -6.14 -9.79
N ILE A 57 -3.14 -5.50 -8.79
CA ILE A 57 -1.69 -5.37 -8.65
C ILE A 57 -1.12 -6.24 -7.52
N SER A 58 -1.87 -7.19 -7.00
CA SER A 58 -1.44 -8.06 -5.89
C SER A 58 -0.13 -8.83 -6.15
N GLN A 59 0.27 -8.95 -7.41
CA GLN A 59 1.55 -9.57 -7.80
C GLN A 59 2.74 -8.58 -7.79
N LEU A 60 2.50 -7.27 -7.64
CA LEU A 60 3.53 -6.28 -7.39
C LEU A 60 3.75 -6.18 -5.88
N ASN A 61 4.39 -7.16 -5.28
CA ASN A 61 4.41 -7.38 -3.82
C ASN A 61 5.82 -7.45 -3.21
N SER A 62 6.84 -7.01 -3.94
CA SER A 62 8.22 -7.01 -3.42
C SER A 62 8.38 -6.02 -2.27
N VAL A 63 9.14 -6.43 -1.24
CA VAL A 63 9.57 -5.62 -0.09
C VAL A 63 11.09 -5.69 -0.01
N THR A 64 11.75 -4.53 -0.03
CA THR A 64 13.22 -4.45 -0.02
C THR A 64 13.69 -3.39 0.96
N VAL A 65 14.45 -3.76 1.97
CA VAL A 65 15.15 -2.80 2.83
C VAL A 65 16.35 -2.28 2.06
N THR A 66 16.30 -1.02 1.63
CA THR A 66 17.35 -0.39 0.81
C THR A 66 18.45 0.22 1.66
N ASP A 67 18.12 0.67 2.86
CA ASP A 67 19.07 1.18 3.85
C ASP A 67 18.54 0.91 5.25
N ALA A 68 19.11 -0.09 5.93
CA ALA A 68 18.67 -0.50 7.25
C ALA A 68 19.08 0.49 8.36
N GLU A 69 20.18 1.25 8.18
CA GLU A 69 20.61 2.25 9.16
C GLU A 69 19.68 3.46 9.14
N GLN A 70 19.39 3.94 7.95
CA GLN A 70 18.43 5.01 7.76
C GLN A 70 16.96 4.55 7.82
N GLY A 71 16.68 3.24 7.85
CA GLY A 71 15.34 2.69 7.83
C GLY A 71 14.59 2.93 6.53
N LEU A 72 15.29 3.02 5.39
CA LEU A 72 14.64 3.18 4.09
C LEU A 72 14.22 1.83 3.53
N VAL A 73 12.95 1.74 3.16
CA VAL A 73 12.32 0.51 2.67
C VAL A 73 11.51 0.81 1.42
N GLN A 74 11.80 0.08 0.34
CA GLN A 74 10.98 0.10 -0.85
C GLN A 74 9.95 -1.02 -0.81
N ILE A 75 8.68 -0.67 -0.98
CA ILE A 75 7.55 -1.59 -0.90
C ILE A 75 6.67 -1.40 -2.13
N GLN A 76 6.44 -2.47 -2.88
CA GLN A 76 5.47 -2.45 -3.97
C GLN A 76 4.04 -2.44 -3.41
N ALA A 77 3.16 -1.69 -4.06
CA ALA A 77 1.84 -1.36 -3.55
C ALA A 77 0.85 -2.55 -3.47
N GLY A 78 1.15 -3.65 -4.15
CA GLY A 78 0.40 -4.91 -4.08
C GLY A 78 0.80 -5.81 -2.91
N ALA A 79 1.86 -5.49 -2.15
CA ALA A 79 2.23 -6.22 -0.94
C ALA A 79 1.13 -6.11 0.13
N VAL A 80 1.14 -7.04 1.09
CA VAL A 80 0.31 -6.98 2.29
C VAL A 80 1.17 -6.67 3.52
N TRP A 81 0.58 -6.06 4.55
CA TRP A 81 1.34 -5.60 5.71
C TRP A 81 1.97 -6.72 6.54
N GLY A 82 1.42 -7.93 6.49
CA GLY A 82 2.03 -9.12 7.10
C GLY A 82 3.40 -9.43 6.50
N ASP A 83 3.49 -9.46 5.16
CA ASP A 83 4.74 -9.71 4.45
C ASP A 83 5.76 -8.58 4.70
N VAL A 84 5.28 -7.33 4.80
CA VAL A 84 6.14 -6.20 5.18
C VAL A 84 6.72 -6.38 6.57
N ALA A 85 5.91 -6.74 7.56
CA ALA A 85 6.36 -6.98 8.93
C ALA A 85 7.41 -8.09 8.99
N GLU A 86 7.20 -9.20 8.29
CA GLU A 86 8.17 -10.31 8.20
C GLU A 86 9.49 -9.85 7.55
N ALA A 87 9.43 -9.07 6.47
CA ALA A 87 10.62 -8.57 5.78
C ALA A 87 11.42 -7.56 6.63
N LEU A 88 10.77 -6.81 7.52
CA LEU A 88 11.40 -5.80 8.38
C LEU A 88 11.98 -6.39 9.68
N ARG A 89 11.46 -7.53 10.14
CA ARG A 89 11.85 -8.19 11.41
C ARG A 89 13.36 -8.40 11.55
N PRO A 90 14.11 -8.92 10.55
CA PRO A 90 15.56 -9.15 10.67
C PRO A 90 16.37 -7.87 10.89
N PHE A 91 15.81 -6.71 10.55
CA PHE A 91 16.47 -5.41 10.66
C PHE A 91 16.04 -4.63 11.92
N ASN A 92 15.17 -5.20 12.75
CA ASN A 92 14.55 -4.48 13.87
C ASN A 92 13.86 -3.18 13.43
N LEU A 93 13.20 -3.22 12.28
CA LEU A 93 12.49 -2.09 11.70
C LEU A 93 10.98 -2.30 11.80
N ILE A 94 10.24 -1.18 11.92
CA ILE A 94 8.79 -1.19 11.96
C ILE A 94 8.22 0.04 11.25
N ILE A 95 7.08 -0.13 10.61
CA ILE A 95 6.28 0.96 10.01
C ILE A 95 4.90 0.90 10.68
N SER A 96 4.34 2.06 11.02
CA SER A 96 2.93 2.13 11.44
C SER A 96 2.04 1.64 10.30
N SER A 97 1.30 0.57 10.52
CA SER A 97 0.45 -0.11 9.54
C SER A 97 -0.96 -0.32 10.10
N GLY A 98 -1.84 -0.96 9.33
CA GLY A 98 -3.14 -1.40 9.83
C GLY A 98 -3.04 -2.60 10.79
N ASP A 99 -4.20 -3.02 11.32
CA ASP A 99 -4.31 -4.08 12.34
C ASP A 99 -4.30 -5.49 11.73
N PHE A 100 -4.62 -5.63 10.45
CA PHE A 100 -4.73 -6.91 9.76
C PHE A 100 -3.57 -7.12 8.80
N GLY A 101 -2.89 -8.26 8.92
CA GLY A 101 -1.73 -8.60 8.11
C GLY A 101 -2.02 -8.78 6.62
N ASP A 102 -3.23 -9.17 6.23
CA ASP A 102 -3.68 -9.34 4.85
C ASP A 102 -4.14 -8.03 4.17
N THR A 103 -4.11 -6.90 4.90
CA THR A 103 -4.43 -5.59 4.33
C THR A 103 -3.36 -5.16 3.33
N GLY A 104 -3.80 -4.77 2.13
CA GLY A 104 -2.90 -4.29 1.08
C GLY A 104 -2.25 -2.95 1.39
N VAL A 105 -0.96 -2.86 1.12
CA VAL A 105 -0.16 -1.65 1.35
C VAL A 105 -0.71 -0.46 0.56
N GLY A 106 -1.01 -0.65 -0.73
CA GLY A 106 -1.41 0.45 -1.62
C GLY A 106 -2.62 1.23 -1.13
N GLY A 107 -3.71 0.55 -0.83
CA GLY A 107 -4.95 1.19 -0.38
C GLY A 107 -4.83 1.81 1.00
N LEU A 108 -4.23 1.12 1.96
CA LEU A 108 -4.06 1.62 3.32
C LEU A 108 -3.15 2.84 3.35
N ALA A 109 -2.00 2.79 2.68
CA ALA A 109 -1.02 3.87 2.69
C ALA A 109 -1.55 5.14 2.00
N THR A 110 -2.32 5.01 0.90
CA THR A 110 -2.92 6.18 0.24
C THR A 110 -4.16 6.71 0.95
N GLY A 111 -4.80 5.92 1.81
CA GLY A 111 -5.96 6.32 2.61
C GLY A 111 -5.63 6.97 3.95
N GLY A 112 -4.37 6.92 4.37
CA GLY A 112 -3.91 7.42 5.68
C GLY A 112 -3.25 6.32 6.51
N GLY A 113 -3.99 5.26 6.82
CA GLY A 113 -3.53 4.09 7.57
C GLY A 113 -3.47 4.31 9.08
N ILE A 114 -4.41 3.71 9.80
CA ILE A 114 -4.50 3.72 11.25
C ILE A 114 -4.31 2.28 11.75
N GLY A 115 -3.51 2.10 12.78
CA GLY A 115 -3.30 0.80 13.40
C GLY A 115 -2.75 0.92 14.81
N LEU A 116 -2.27 -0.18 15.37
CA LEU A 116 -1.88 -0.30 16.78
C LEU A 116 -0.76 0.67 17.19
N LEU A 117 0.08 1.10 16.24
CA LEU A 117 1.24 1.96 16.52
C LEU A 117 0.98 3.45 16.26
N VAL A 118 -0.25 3.84 15.91
CA VAL A 118 -0.57 5.22 15.52
C VAL A 118 -0.24 6.25 16.60
N ARG A 119 -0.41 5.92 17.89
CA ARG A 119 -0.09 6.83 18.98
C ARG A 119 1.40 7.07 19.15
N ARG A 120 2.23 6.10 18.77
CA ARG A 120 3.69 6.17 18.91
C ARG A 120 4.36 6.72 17.67
N LEU A 121 3.91 6.29 16.50
CA LEU A 121 4.61 6.49 15.23
C LEU A 121 3.84 7.39 14.24
N GLY A 122 2.59 7.75 14.52
CA GLY A 122 1.74 8.46 13.57
C GLY A 122 1.05 7.51 12.57
N LEU A 123 0.45 8.09 11.55
CA LEU A 123 -0.25 7.37 10.50
C LEU A 123 0.75 6.69 9.54
N THR A 124 0.33 5.64 8.84
CA THR A 124 1.14 5.00 7.79
C THR A 124 1.61 6.01 6.74
N ILE A 125 0.74 6.93 6.37
CA ILE A 125 0.97 7.97 5.38
C ILE A 125 2.12 8.91 5.75
N ASP A 126 2.38 9.10 7.05
CA ASP A 126 3.44 9.98 7.56
C ASP A 126 4.84 9.39 7.32
N HIS A 127 4.90 8.08 7.10
CA HIS A 127 6.14 7.37 6.83
C HIS A 127 6.53 7.33 5.34
N ILE A 128 5.67 7.83 4.43
CA ILE A 128 5.96 7.85 3.00
C ILE A 128 6.98 8.94 2.69
N VAL A 129 8.13 8.53 2.14
CA VAL A 129 9.22 9.42 1.68
C VAL A 129 9.03 9.78 0.21
N SER A 130 8.68 8.80 -0.60
CA SER A 130 8.39 8.96 -2.02
C SER A 130 7.43 7.89 -2.51
N ALA A 131 6.80 8.16 -3.64
CA ALA A 131 5.95 7.19 -4.31
C ALA A 131 6.23 7.17 -5.82
N ARG A 132 6.02 6.00 -6.40
CA ARG A 132 6.09 5.74 -7.82
C ARG A 132 4.71 5.32 -8.31
N LEU A 133 4.18 6.01 -9.30
CA LEU A 133 2.83 5.78 -9.79
C LEU A 133 2.75 5.90 -11.31
N VAL A 134 1.75 5.24 -11.89
CA VAL A 134 1.35 5.38 -13.29
C VAL A 134 0.11 6.27 -13.32
N THR A 135 0.22 7.41 -13.98
CA THR A 135 -0.87 8.38 -14.17
C THR A 135 -1.78 7.99 -15.34
N ALA A 136 -2.93 8.65 -15.47
CA ALA A 136 -3.95 8.31 -16.49
C ALA A 136 -3.47 8.47 -17.95
N ASP A 137 -2.40 9.23 -18.17
CA ASP A 137 -1.71 9.35 -19.46
C ASP A 137 -0.80 8.14 -19.80
N GLY A 138 -0.62 7.21 -18.82
CA GLY A 138 0.25 6.05 -18.95
C GLY A 138 1.72 6.34 -18.60
N GLU A 139 2.02 7.54 -18.10
CA GLU A 139 3.38 7.93 -17.72
C GLU A 139 3.70 7.50 -16.31
N ILE A 140 4.97 7.10 -16.09
CA ILE A 140 5.49 6.83 -14.76
C ILE A 140 5.97 8.13 -14.13
N ARG A 141 5.50 8.43 -12.93
CA ARG A 141 5.95 9.55 -12.12
C ARG A 141 6.49 9.07 -10.78
N VAL A 142 7.68 9.54 -10.44
CA VAL A 142 8.24 9.41 -9.09
C VAL A 142 8.05 10.75 -8.40
N THR A 143 7.41 10.74 -7.25
CA THR A 143 7.03 11.96 -6.54
C THR A 143 7.50 11.92 -5.09
N ASP A 144 7.92 13.08 -4.59
CA ASP A 144 8.35 13.33 -3.23
C ASP A 144 8.12 14.81 -2.87
N HIS A 145 8.65 15.28 -1.75
CA HIS A 145 8.52 16.67 -1.31
C HIS A 145 9.13 17.71 -2.27
N GLN A 146 10.06 17.32 -3.16
CA GLN A 146 10.75 18.21 -4.10
C GLN A 146 10.26 18.00 -5.53
N LYS A 147 9.99 16.75 -5.89
CA LYS A 147 9.59 16.35 -7.23
C LYS A 147 8.10 16.09 -7.29
N TYR A 148 7.37 16.90 -8.07
CA TYR A 148 5.90 16.88 -8.16
C TYR A 148 5.22 16.95 -6.78
N PRO A 149 5.52 17.99 -5.96
CA PRO A 149 5.06 18.07 -4.56
C PRO A 149 3.54 18.05 -4.43
N ASP A 150 2.81 18.65 -5.36
CA ASP A 150 1.33 18.64 -5.37
C ASP A 150 0.79 17.22 -5.59
N LEU A 151 1.43 16.45 -6.48
CA LEU A 151 1.08 15.05 -6.71
C LEU A 151 1.40 14.22 -5.47
N PHE A 152 2.55 14.46 -4.84
CA PHE A 152 2.94 13.81 -3.59
C PHE A 152 1.97 14.10 -2.46
N TRP A 153 1.52 15.33 -2.35
CA TRP A 153 0.46 15.71 -1.41
C TRP A 153 -0.84 14.99 -1.72
N GLY A 154 -1.26 15.00 -2.99
CA GLY A 154 -2.54 14.43 -3.44
C GLY A 154 -2.66 12.93 -3.30
N ILE A 155 -1.55 12.15 -3.38
CA ILE A 155 -1.58 10.70 -3.17
C ILE A 155 -1.58 10.31 -1.68
N ARG A 156 -1.28 11.25 -0.80
CA ARG A 156 -1.28 11.04 0.65
C ARG A 156 -2.63 11.44 1.24
N GLY A 157 -3.60 10.58 1.09
CA GLY A 157 -4.99 10.73 1.47
C GLY A 157 -5.94 10.54 0.27
N GLY A 158 -7.23 10.37 0.51
CA GLY A 158 -8.25 10.26 -0.52
C GLY A 158 -8.15 9.03 -1.43
N ASN A 159 -7.36 8.01 -1.08
CA ASN A 159 -7.16 6.78 -1.85
C ASN A 159 -6.67 6.99 -3.29
N SER A 160 -5.80 7.98 -3.48
CA SER A 160 -4.99 8.14 -4.71
C SER A 160 -5.77 8.07 -6.04
N GLN A 161 -6.73 8.95 -6.23
CA GLN A 161 -7.46 9.03 -7.52
C GLN A 161 -6.64 9.66 -8.66
N LEU A 162 -5.38 10.03 -8.39
CA LEU A 162 -4.48 10.71 -9.35
C LEU A 162 -3.65 9.75 -10.19
N GLY A 163 -3.75 8.45 -9.92
CA GLY A 163 -3.03 7.40 -10.65
C GLY A 163 -2.93 6.12 -9.84
N MET A 164 -2.35 5.09 -10.43
CA MET A 164 -2.08 3.82 -9.76
C MET A 164 -0.68 3.84 -9.16
N VAL A 165 -0.59 3.93 -7.83
CA VAL A 165 0.70 3.79 -7.13
C VAL A 165 1.18 2.35 -7.26
N THR A 166 2.40 2.18 -7.76
CA THR A 166 3.03 0.86 -7.96
C THR A 166 4.04 0.52 -6.87
N ALA A 167 4.70 1.54 -6.29
CA ALA A 167 5.63 1.36 -5.19
C ALA A 167 5.73 2.63 -4.33
N PHE A 168 6.14 2.42 -3.08
CA PHE A 168 6.48 3.47 -2.13
C PHE A 168 7.90 3.28 -1.62
N THR A 169 8.54 4.39 -1.23
CA THR A 169 9.66 4.37 -0.29
C THR A 169 9.16 4.85 1.06
N PHE A 170 9.32 4.03 2.07
CA PHE A 170 8.95 4.36 3.45
C PHE A 170 10.19 4.64 4.30
N LYS A 171 9.99 5.46 5.32
CA LYS A 171 10.90 5.63 6.44
C LYS A 171 10.41 4.78 7.61
N ALA A 172 11.00 3.62 7.80
CA ALA A 172 10.75 2.76 8.94
C ALA A 172 11.45 3.29 10.20
N SER A 173 10.86 3.04 11.36
CA SER A 173 11.44 3.33 12.67
C SER A 173 12.17 2.11 13.21
N LYS A 174 13.18 2.31 14.07
CA LYS A 174 13.75 1.20 14.85
C LYS A 174 12.74 0.72 15.89
N LEU A 175 12.58 -0.59 15.97
CA LEU A 175 11.85 -1.21 17.07
C LEU A 175 12.72 -1.11 18.32
N VAL A 176 12.45 -0.12 19.17
CA VAL A 176 13.11 -0.01 20.46
C VAL A 176 12.34 -0.92 21.43
N GLU A 177 12.99 -1.94 21.97
CA GLU A 177 12.51 -2.62 23.16
C GLU A 177 12.59 -1.61 24.30
N GLU A 178 11.48 -0.95 24.61
CA GLU A 178 11.37 -0.27 25.88
C GLU A 178 11.39 -1.38 26.95
N LYS A 179 12.45 -1.42 27.74
CA LYS A 179 12.38 -2.09 29.04
C LYS A 179 11.29 -1.36 29.82
N SER A 180 10.06 -1.87 29.72
CA SER A 180 8.99 -1.35 30.53
C SER A 180 9.27 -1.77 31.97
N ASP A 181 9.70 -0.84 32.82
CA ASP A 181 9.61 -0.98 34.29
C ASP A 181 8.15 -0.99 34.78
N ILE A 182 7.20 -1.22 33.88
CA ILE A 182 5.80 -1.42 34.22
C ILE A 182 5.67 -2.85 34.74
N SER A 183 5.79 -3.00 36.06
CA SER A 183 5.29 -4.19 36.70
C SER A 183 3.77 -4.23 36.50
N LEU A 184 3.30 -5.06 35.61
CA LEU A 184 1.86 -5.28 35.45
C LEU A 184 1.32 -5.85 36.77
N PRO A 185 0.22 -5.34 37.29
CA PRO A 185 -0.36 -5.81 38.56
C PRO A 185 -1.02 -7.19 38.44
N PHE A 186 -0.80 -7.89 37.31
CA PHE A 186 -1.34 -9.23 37.05
C PHE A 186 -0.33 -10.07 36.26
N THR A 187 -0.31 -11.35 36.57
CA THR A 187 0.51 -12.33 35.85
C THR A 187 -0.24 -12.78 34.61
N VAL A 188 0.34 -12.58 33.42
CA VAL A 188 -0.16 -13.18 32.18
C VAL A 188 0.23 -14.65 32.21
N GLN A 189 -0.73 -15.56 32.40
CA GLN A 189 -0.51 -16.98 32.18
C GLN A 189 -0.65 -17.31 30.70
N THR A 190 0.41 -17.81 30.09
CA THR A 190 0.34 -18.40 28.76
C THR A 190 -0.45 -19.72 28.88
N ILE A 191 -1.60 -19.78 28.23
CA ILE A 191 -2.32 -21.06 28.08
C ILE A 191 -1.59 -21.83 26.96
N GLU A 192 -0.73 -22.78 27.37
CA GLU A 192 -0.22 -23.77 26.42
C GLU A 192 -1.39 -24.64 25.98
N SER A 193 -1.70 -24.65 24.70
CA SER A 193 -2.66 -25.59 24.12
C SER A 193 -2.10 -26.99 24.27
N GLN A 194 -2.66 -27.78 25.17
CA GLN A 194 -2.45 -29.22 25.14
C GLN A 194 -3.17 -29.78 23.92
N THR A 195 -2.41 -30.20 22.91
CA THR A 195 -2.87 -31.06 21.80
C THR A 195 -2.98 -32.49 22.30
#